data_e03a0b280801620b3ab1ada181290a80
#
_entry.id   e03a0b280801620b3ab1ada181290a80
#
_cell.length_a   1.000
_cell.length_b   1.000
_cell.length_c   1.000
_cell.angle_alpha   90.00
_cell.angle_beta   90.00
_cell.angle_gamma   90.00
#
_symmetry.space_group_name_H-M   'P 1'
#
loop_
_entity.id
_entity.type
_entity.pdbx_description
1 polymer ?
#
loop_
_entity_poly.entity_id
_entity_poly.type
_entity_poly.pdbx_seq_one_letter_code
_entity_poly.pdbx_strand_id
1 'polypeptide(L)'
;ANMQVLSTSKSGTSLNAQSVSGKGLDLRTISPDNIESMEVIRGIPSVEYGNLTSGAVIIKTRSGVTPLEVKLKADPFSKMAYAGKGFLISEKMGAMNISADYSQSYADIRKRYNGFDRITVNLGYSNTFMKSSRPLTFNMRLAYYQNINSEKTDPQLKQDEKIKNENMGVRFNLEGNWRLNTSWISSLGYSFMVNYSHQQDYRREQIILQSGITPVANSYVSGEYQTYFLSSSYYSDYTVDGKPLDVFGQLKANKLFQFSSDCFMTLKAGIEWKYNVNRGDGMMFDPKLPPVVNDIQSIRPRSFKSVPAINTLSFFIEDKAQLPIRKTTLTLQGGVRLSNLFIDKSAGRKDMFMVEPRINMEYNILNGDNNKVFDDLSIVGGFGIAAKAPTLLYLYPDK
;
A
#
# COMPACT_ATOMS: atom_id res chain seq x y z
N ALA A 1 -0.34 -0.05 -6.53
CA ALA A 1 0.63 -0.82 -5.71
C ALA A 1 0.90 -2.22 -6.28
N ASN A 2 0.97 -2.38 -7.60
CA ASN A 2 0.78 -3.72 -8.16
C ASN A 2 2.02 -4.37 -8.76
N MET A 3 3.16 -3.74 -8.63
CA MET A 3 4.45 -4.32 -9.02
C MET A 3 5.51 -3.95 -8.00
N GLN A 4 5.25 -4.31 -6.75
CA GLN A 4 6.28 -4.22 -5.73
C GLN A 4 7.29 -5.34 -5.98
N VAL A 5 8.55 -4.98 -5.92
CA VAL A 5 9.64 -5.94 -5.83
C VAL A 5 9.51 -6.67 -4.51
N LEU A 6 9.69 -7.96 -4.54
CA LEU A 6 9.44 -8.79 -3.38
C LEU A 6 10.73 -9.14 -2.68
N SER A 7 10.64 -9.12 -1.38
CA SER A 7 11.68 -9.68 -0.53
C SER A 7 11.87 -11.17 -0.84
N THR A 8 13.06 -11.53 -1.21
CA THR A 8 13.50 -12.92 -1.40
C THR A 8 13.61 -13.58 -0.03
N SER A 9 12.65 -14.39 0.37
CA SER A 9 12.88 -15.28 1.50
C SER A 9 13.63 -16.52 1.01
N LYS A 10 14.61 -17.01 1.77
CA LYS A 10 15.35 -18.27 1.50
C LYS A 10 14.45 -19.52 1.49
N SER A 11 13.19 -19.40 1.80
CA SER A 11 12.25 -20.51 1.87
C SER A 11 11.67 -20.81 0.49
N GLY A 12 12.34 -21.68 -0.22
CA GLY A 12 11.81 -22.29 -1.41
C GLY A 12 12.68 -22.10 -2.65
N THR A 13 12.94 -23.17 -3.32
CA THR A 13 13.67 -23.31 -4.58
C THR A 13 12.96 -22.68 -5.78
N SER A 14 11.90 -21.91 -5.58
CA SER A 14 11.10 -21.33 -6.67
C SER A 14 11.18 -19.81 -6.68
N LEU A 15 11.84 -19.24 -7.67
CA LEU A 15 11.81 -17.81 -8.00
C LEU A 15 10.39 -17.31 -8.37
N ASN A 16 9.46 -18.19 -8.68
CA ASN A 16 8.05 -17.84 -8.90
C ASN A 16 7.36 -17.25 -7.66
N ALA A 17 7.84 -17.59 -6.46
CA ALA A 17 7.37 -16.96 -5.23
C ALA A 17 7.83 -15.50 -5.09
N GLN A 18 8.78 -15.07 -5.90
CA GLN A 18 9.41 -13.74 -5.78
C GLN A 18 8.70 -12.66 -6.59
N SER A 19 7.96 -13.05 -7.60
CA SER A 19 7.12 -12.13 -8.39
C SER A 19 5.67 -12.10 -7.89
N VAL A 20 5.43 -12.21 -6.59
CA VAL A 20 4.08 -12.18 -6.04
C VAL A 20 3.48 -10.80 -6.24
N SER A 21 2.62 -10.74 -7.18
CA SER A 21 1.68 -9.69 -7.37
C SER A 21 0.74 -9.65 -6.15
N GLY A 22 0.73 -8.57 -5.42
CA GLY A 22 -0.28 -8.36 -4.40
C GLY A 22 0.19 -8.29 -2.95
N LYS A 23 1.47 -8.11 -2.68
CA LYS A 23 1.88 -7.58 -1.38
C LYS A 23 1.23 -6.21 -1.21
N GLY A 24 0.53 -6.06 -0.09
CA GLY A 24 0.01 -4.78 0.36
C GLY A 24 1.13 -3.76 0.60
N LEU A 25 0.76 -2.61 1.15
CA LEU A 25 1.74 -1.60 1.58
C LEU A 25 2.72 -2.23 2.58
N ASP A 26 4.01 -2.03 2.35
CA ASP A 26 5.02 -2.42 3.33
C ASP A 26 4.92 -1.47 4.54
N LEU A 27 4.37 -1.96 5.64
CA LEU A 27 4.18 -1.19 6.86
C LEU A 27 5.51 -0.75 7.49
N ARG A 28 6.63 -1.38 7.14
CA ARG A 28 7.95 -0.93 7.57
C ARG A 28 8.33 0.45 7.02
N THR A 29 7.62 0.95 6.01
CA THR A 29 7.78 2.31 5.47
C THR A 29 7.09 3.40 6.29
N ILE A 30 6.40 3.03 7.37
CA ILE A 30 5.68 3.95 8.24
C ILE A 30 6.26 3.84 9.64
N SER A 31 6.73 4.98 10.18
CA SER A 31 7.16 5.02 11.59
C SER A 31 5.95 4.86 12.51
N PRO A 32 5.95 3.88 13.43
CA PRO A 32 4.87 3.70 14.39
C PRO A 32 4.70 4.91 15.33
N ASP A 33 5.80 5.62 15.63
CA ASP A 33 5.79 6.79 16.50
C ASP A 33 5.15 8.02 15.84
N ASN A 34 5.03 8.02 14.50
CA ASN A 34 4.34 9.06 13.74
C ASN A 34 2.86 8.74 13.48
N ILE A 35 2.34 7.64 13.98
CA ILE A 35 0.92 7.29 13.82
C ILE A 35 0.09 8.06 14.85
N GLU A 36 -0.94 8.77 14.37
CA GLU A 36 -1.93 9.44 15.19
C GLU A 36 -3.10 8.50 15.51
N SER A 37 -3.61 7.81 14.49
CA SER A 37 -4.70 6.85 14.64
C SER A 37 -4.64 5.76 13.60
N MET A 38 -5.18 4.61 13.96
CA MET A 38 -5.36 3.46 13.07
C MET A 38 -6.81 3.00 13.17
N GLU A 39 -7.51 3.01 12.05
CA GLU A 39 -8.87 2.52 11.93
C GLU A 39 -8.86 1.20 11.16
N VAL A 40 -9.48 0.17 11.73
CA VAL A 40 -9.61 -1.14 11.09
C VAL A 40 -11.08 -1.36 10.74
N ILE A 41 -11.38 -1.32 9.46
CA ILE A 41 -12.72 -1.60 8.93
C ILE A 41 -12.81 -3.10 8.68
N ARG A 42 -13.65 -3.78 9.46
CA ARG A 42 -13.95 -5.20 9.31
C ARG A 42 -15.27 -5.39 8.56
N GLY A 43 -15.38 -6.48 7.80
CA GLY A 43 -16.58 -6.78 7.04
C GLY A 43 -16.65 -5.97 5.73
N ILE A 44 -17.82 -5.43 5.43
CA ILE A 44 -18.09 -4.74 4.16
C ILE A 44 -17.83 -3.23 4.34
N PRO A 45 -16.76 -2.68 3.75
CA PRO A 45 -16.46 -1.25 3.85
C PRO A 45 -17.41 -0.42 2.98
N SER A 46 -17.48 0.88 3.25
CA SER A 46 -18.14 1.88 2.40
C SER A 46 -17.72 1.72 0.92
N VAL A 47 -18.64 1.99 -0.01
CA VAL A 47 -18.35 1.99 -1.46
C VAL A 47 -17.32 3.05 -1.87
N GLU A 48 -17.02 4.00 -0.98
CA GLU A 48 -15.89 4.95 -1.13
C GLU A 48 -14.56 4.21 -1.34
N TYR A 49 -14.41 3.03 -0.71
CA TYR A 49 -13.20 2.23 -0.78
C TYR A 49 -13.34 1.12 -1.82
N GLY A 50 -12.54 1.16 -2.86
CA GLY A 50 -12.49 0.13 -3.92
C GLY A 50 -11.20 -0.69 -3.89
N ASN A 51 -11.19 -1.76 -4.71
CA ASN A 51 -10.05 -2.67 -4.85
C ASN A 51 -9.72 -3.43 -3.55
N LEU A 52 -10.74 -3.85 -2.83
CA LEU A 52 -10.66 -4.55 -1.54
C LEU A 52 -11.21 -5.96 -1.66
N THR A 53 -10.72 -6.88 -0.82
CA THR A 53 -11.24 -8.25 -0.70
C THR A 53 -11.88 -8.53 0.65
N SER A 54 -11.45 -7.86 1.72
CA SER A 54 -11.84 -8.24 3.09
C SER A 54 -11.61 -7.13 4.13
N GLY A 55 -12.06 -5.92 3.88
CA GLY A 55 -11.87 -4.81 4.82
C GLY A 55 -10.70 -3.90 4.48
N ALA A 56 -10.44 -2.91 5.34
CA ALA A 56 -9.42 -1.89 5.14
C ALA A 56 -8.75 -1.48 6.46
N VAL A 57 -7.50 -1.09 6.38
CA VAL A 57 -6.78 -0.42 7.48
C VAL A 57 -6.43 0.99 7.02
N ILE A 58 -6.93 1.98 7.75
CA ILE A 58 -6.69 3.40 7.48
C ILE A 58 -5.74 3.91 8.53
N ILE A 59 -4.55 4.34 8.12
CA ILE A 59 -3.53 4.90 9.01
C ILE A 59 -3.46 6.40 8.79
N LYS A 60 -3.67 7.16 9.86
CA LYS A 60 -3.46 8.61 9.88
C LYS A 60 -2.18 8.91 10.64
N THR A 61 -1.30 9.68 10.02
CA THR A 61 -0.07 10.14 10.65
C THR A 61 -0.27 11.49 11.31
N ARG A 62 0.53 11.76 12.35
CA ARG A 62 0.44 12.99 13.15
C ARG A 62 0.57 14.23 12.28
N SER A 63 -0.24 15.22 12.56
CA SER A 63 -0.27 16.53 11.91
C SER A 63 -0.61 17.61 12.92
N GLY A 64 -0.36 18.88 12.53
CA GLY A 64 -0.66 20.02 13.40
C GLY A 64 0.37 20.24 14.52
N VAL A 65 -0.06 20.91 15.59
CA VAL A 65 0.78 21.25 16.73
C VAL A 65 0.90 20.05 17.66
N THR A 66 2.14 19.61 17.92
CA THR A 66 2.47 18.55 18.88
C THR A 66 3.66 18.96 19.74
N PRO A 67 3.74 18.55 21.01
CA PRO A 67 4.92 18.83 21.82
C PRO A 67 6.18 18.20 21.21
N LEU A 68 7.34 18.68 21.61
CA LEU A 68 8.60 18.00 21.28
C LEU A 68 8.61 16.62 21.96
N GLU A 69 8.76 15.60 21.16
CA GLU A 69 8.85 14.22 21.62
C GLU A 69 10.17 13.63 21.11
N VAL A 70 10.95 13.08 22.05
CA VAL A 70 12.18 12.35 21.75
C VAL A 70 12.07 10.97 22.40
N LYS A 71 12.25 9.93 21.60
CA LYS A 71 12.24 8.55 22.08
C LYS A 71 13.54 7.86 21.70
N LEU A 72 14.15 7.23 22.65
CA LEU A 72 15.32 6.37 22.45
C LEU A 72 14.98 4.99 23.00
N LYS A 73 15.17 3.98 22.20
CA LYS A 73 15.00 2.59 22.59
C LYS A 73 16.27 1.83 22.21
N ALA A 74 16.79 1.04 23.14
CA ALA A 74 17.89 0.14 22.90
C ALA A 74 17.62 -1.17 23.64
N ASP A 75 17.57 -2.26 22.91
CA ASP A 75 17.52 -3.63 23.42
C ASP A 75 18.53 -4.49 22.63
N PRO A 76 18.78 -5.74 23.01
CA PRO A 76 19.77 -6.58 22.31
C PRO A 76 19.49 -6.76 20.82
N PHE A 77 18.23 -6.73 20.42
CA PHE A 77 17.79 -6.99 19.04
C PHE A 77 17.52 -5.72 18.25
N SER A 78 17.24 -4.60 18.91
CA SER A 78 16.86 -3.37 18.23
C SER A 78 17.40 -2.12 18.88
N LYS A 79 17.63 -1.12 18.06
CA LYS A 79 17.92 0.26 18.44
C LYS A 79 17.01 1.18 17.65
N MET A 80 16.45 2.17 18.33
CA MET A 80 15.57 3.14 17.70
C MET A 80 15.80 4.51 18.31
N ALA A 81 15.79 5.53 17.44
CA ALA A 81 15.78 6.93 17.82
C ALA A 81 14.66 7.62 17.03
N TYR A 82 13.81 8.35 17.72
CA TYR A 82 12.74 9.16 17.15
C TYR A 82 12.79 10.57 17.72
N ALA A 83 12.60 11.57 16.89
CA ALA A 83 12.36 12.94 17.31
C ALA A 83 11.27 13.57 16.44
N GLY A 84 10.33 14.27 17.08
CA GLY A 84 9.26 14.95 16.36
C GLY A 84 8.72 16.15 17.13
N LYS A 85 8.31 17.19 16.38
CA LYS A 85 7.69 18.39 16.92
C LYS A 85 6.73 19.00 15.91
N GLY A 86 5.55 19.42 16.39
CA GLY A 86 4.64 20.26 15.65
C GLY A 86 4.55 21.66 16.27
N PHE A 87 4.57 22.69 15.47
CA PHE A 87 4.53 24.07 15.91
C PHE A 87 3.55 24.89 15.07
N LEU A 88 2.93 25.86 15.73
CA LEU A 88 2.09 26.85 15.07
C LEU A 88 3.00 27.88 14.40
N ILE A 89 2.82 28.07 13.08
CA ILE A 89 3.53 29.14 12.36
C ILE A 89 2.88 30.48 12.71
N SER A 90 1.57 30.55 12.53
CA SER A 90 0.69 31.64 12.97
C SER A 90 -0.77 31.20 12.86
N GLU A 91 -1.71 31.94 13.47
CA GLU A 91 -3.14 31.66 13.37
C GLU A 91 -3.67 31.69 11.93
N LYS A 92 -3.04 32.45 11.04
CA LYS A 92 -3.40 32.55 9.61
C LYS A 92 -2.67 31.52 8.76
N MET A 93 -1.42 31.21 9.08
CA MET A 93 -0.60 30.32 8.28
C MET A 93 -0.70 28.84 8.71
N GLY A 94 -1.37 28.54 9.83
CA GLY A 94 -1.55 27.18 10.29
C GLY A 94 -0.33 26.61 11.01
N ALA A 95 -0.20 25.30 11.00
CA ALA A 95 0.81 24.55 11.75
C ALA A 95 1.66 23.68 10.85
N MET A 96 2.93 23.49 11.24
CA MET A 96 3.84 22.52 10.67
C MET A 96 4.20 21.43 11.68
N ASN A 97 4.43 20.24 11.18
CA ASN A 97 4.95 19.11 11.94
C ASN A 97 6.17 18.53 11.22
N ILE A 98 7.22 18.25 11.95
CA ILE A 98 8.42 17.58 11.44
C ILE A 98 8.77 16.43 12.35
N SER A 99 9.08 15.28 11.78
CA SER A 99 9.59 14.14 12.53
C SER A 99 10.61 13.35 11.74
N ALA A 100 11.53 12.72 12.44
CA ALA A 100 12.50 11.79 11.87
C ALA A 100 12.66 10.60 12.82
N ASP A 101 12.83 9.40 12.25
CA ASP A 101 13.20 8.22 12.99
C ASP A 101 14.28 7.40 12.27
N TYR A 102 15.11 6.78 13.07
CA TYR A 102 16.02 5.73 12.68
C TYR A 102 15.75 4.48 13.50
N SER A 103 15.73 3.34 12.86
CA SER A 103 15.57 2.04 13.52
C SER A 103 16.50 1.03 12.91
N GLN A 104 17.24 0.31 13.75
CA GLN A 104 18.07 -0.82 13.39
C GLN A 104 17.59 -2.05 14.15
N SER A 105 17.49 -3.19 13.47
CA SER A 105 17.12 -4.45 14.13
C SER A 105 17.86 -5.65 13.56
N TYR A 106 18.04 -6.66 14.41
CA TYR A 106 18.67 -7.93 14.07
C TYR A 106 17.74 -9.08 14.46
N ALA A 107 17.59 -10.06 13.58
CA ALA A 107 16.84 -11.28 13.92
C ALA A 107 17.59 -12.15 14.94
N ASP A 108 18.92 -12.14 14.89
CA ASP A 108 19.82 -12.82 15.81
C ASP A 108 21.02 -11.89 16.11
N ILE A 109 21.21 -11.54 17.39
CA ILE A 109 22.29 -10.64 17.82
C ILE A 109 23.71 -11.20 17.56
N ARG A 110 23.83 -12.49 17.40
CA ARG A 110 25.08 -13.17 17.05
C ARG A 110 25.42 -13.01 15.57
N LYS A 111 24.41 -12.74 14.74
CA LYS A 111 24.52 -12.58 13.27
C LYS A 111 24.34 -11.14 12.87
N ARG A 112 25.22 -10.26 13.33
CA ARG A 112 25.15 -8.81 13.02
C ARG A 112 25.32 -8.48 11.54
N TYR A 113 25.74 -9.43 10.74
CA TYR A 113 25.79 -9.33 9.27
C TYR A 113 24.40 -9.49 8.62
N ASN A 114 23.38 -9.88 9.39
CA ASN A 114 21.98 -9.95 8.99
C ASN A 114 21.20 -8.90 9.77
N GLY A 115 20.86 -7.82 9.13
CA GLY A 115 20.21 -6.70 9.80
C GLY A 115 19.21 -5.96 8.92
N PHE A 116 18.36 -5.22 9.59
CA PHE A 116 17.38 -4.31 9.00
C PHE A 116 17.61 -2.90 9.53
N ASP A 117 17.73 -1.96 8.64
CA ASP A 117 17.81 -0.53 8.95
C ASP A 117 16.65 0.21 8.30
N ARG A 118 16.07 1.17 9.03
CA ARG A 118 15.03 2.07 8.54
C ARG A 118 15.34 3.51 8.90
N ILE A 119 15.14 4.39 7.94
CA ILE A 119 15.13 5.84 8.14
C ILE A 119 13.80 6.36 7.62
N THR A 120 13.09 7.21 8.38
CA THR A 120 11.96 7.98 7.89
C THR A 120 12.08 9.44 8.28
N VAL A 121 11.66 10.33 7.38
CA VAL A 121 11.55 11.77 7.64
C VAL A 121 10.18 12.20 7.15
N ASN A 122 9.44 12.91 8.00
CA ASN A 122 8.09 13.36 7.69
C ASN A 122 7.99 14.88 7.89
N LEU A 123 7.33 15.53 6.95
CA LEU A 123 6.91 16.92 7.01
C LEU A 123 5.40 16.98 6.85
N GLY A 124 4.73 17.63 7.78
CA GLY A 124 3.30 17.88 7.74
C GLY A 124 3.00 19.37 7.77
N TYR A 125 1.99 19.78 7.03
CA TYR A 125 1.41 21.12 7.12
C TYR A 125 -0.10 21.00 7.22
N SER A 126 -0.69 21.74 8.15
CA SER A 126 -2.15 21.78 8.34
C SER A 126 -2.64 23.21 8.54
N ASN A 127 -3.73 23.54 7.87
CA ASN A 127 -4.39 24.83 8.02
C ASN A 127 -5.90 24.70 7.80
N THR A 128 -6.65 25.66 8.34
CA THR A 128 -8.06 25.84 8.04
C THR A 128 -8.28 27.27 7.57
N PHE A 129 -8.55 27.40 6.28
CA PHE A 129 -8.85 28.69 5.64
C PHE A 129 -10.34 29.02 5.80
N MET A 130 -10.70 30.31 5.67
CA MET A 130 -12.09 30.81 5.70
C MET A 130 -12.88 30.32 6.93
N LYS A 131 -12.27 30.40 8.11
CA LYS A 131 -12.78 29.80 9.37
C LYS A 131 -14.19 30.25 9.75
N SER A 132 -14.62 31.46 9.37
CA SER A 132 -15.87 32.07 9.82
C SER A 132 -17.11 31.71 8.99
N SER A 133 -16.95 31.38 7.69
CA SER A 133 -18.10 31.19 6.81
C SER A 133 -18.16 29.83 6.15
N ARG A 134 -17.10 29.44 5.47
CA ARG A 134 -16.99 28.19 4.70
C ARG A 134 -15.62 27.55 4.92
N PRO A 135 -15.38 26.95 6.09
CA PRO A 135 -14.07 26.45 6.44
C PRO A 135 -13.56 25.42 5.44
N LEU A 136 -12.35 25.67 4.93
CA LEU A 136 -11.58 24.77 4.08
C LEU A 136 -10.43 24.22 4.90
N THR A 137 -10.48 22.96 5.26
CA THR A 137 -9.35 22.25 5.88
C THR A 137 -8.36 21.81 4.80
N PHE A 138 -7.08 21.96 5.09
CA PHE A 138 -5.99 21.63 4.19
C PHE A 138 -4.90 20.91 4.98
N ASN A 139 -4.63 19.64 4.64
CA ASN A 139 -3.59 18.84 5.25
C ASN A 139 -2.68 18.31 4.14
N MET A 140 -1.41 18.66 4.23
CA MET A 140 -0.37 18.21 3.32
C MET A 140 0.70 17.45 4.10
N ARG A 141 1.13 16.32 3.58
CA ARG A 141 2.19 15.50 4.17
C ARG A 141 3.16 15.06 3.11
N LEU A 142 4.44 15.19 3.43
CA LEU A 142 5.54 14.68 2.62
C LEU A 142 6.36 13.74 3.52
N ALA A 143 6.55 12.51 3.07
CA ALA A 143 7.32 11.51 3.78
C ALA A 143 8.42 10.96 2.88
N TYR A 144 9.64 10.93 3.37
CA TYR A 144 10.74 10.15 2.84
C TYR A 144 10.92 8.91 3.71
N TYR A 145 11.18 7.77 3.09
CA TYR A 145 11.51 6.54 3.79
C TYR A 145 12.59 5.76 3.05
N GLN A 146 13.42 5.06 3.83
CA GLN A 146 14.40 4.11 3.30
C GLN A 146 14.47 2.90 4.24
N ASN A 147 14.32 1.73 3.66
CA ASN A 147 14.47 0.45 4.35
C ASN A 147 15.59 -0.33 3.67
N ILE A 148 16.51 -0.87 4.45
CA ILE A 148 17.58 -1.74 3.98
C ILE A 148 17.53 -3.02 4.81
N ASN A 149 17.32 -4.14 4.15
CA ASN A 149 17.46 -5.46 4.75
C ASN A 149 18.64 -6.18 4.08
N SER A 150 19.59 -6.64 4.86
CA SER A 150 20.81 -7.28 4.37
C SER A 150 21.02 -8.61 5.11
N GLU A 151 21.16 -9.67 4.33
CA GLU A 151 21.54 -10.98 4.81
C GLU A 151 22.79 -11.45 4.06
N LYS A 152 23.79 -11.93 4.80
CA LYS A 152 25.01 -12.49 4.25
C LYS A 152 25.23 -13.87 4.84
N THR A 153 25.96 -14.71 4.15
CA THR A 153 26.42 -15.98 4.69
C THR A 153 27.31 -15.74 5.89
N ASP A 154 27.30 -16.68 6.83
CA ASP A 154 28.22 -16.67 7.96
C ASP A 154 29.66 -16.55 7.44
N PRO A 155 30.44 -15.56 7.91
CA PRO A 155 31.83 -15.38 7.48
C PRO A 155 32.73 -16.60 7.67
N GLN A 156 32.31 -17.52 8.54
CA GLN A 156 33.04 -18.78 8.75
C GLN A 156 32.77 -19.84 7.67
N LEU A 157 31.67 -19.69 6.91
CA LEU A 157 31.37 -20.54 5.78
C LEU A 157 32.06 -19.99 4.52
N LYS A 158 32.69 -20.88 3.75
CA LYS A 158 33.37 -20.49 2.49
C LYS A 158 32.42 -20.23 1.32
N GLN A 159 31.19 -19.82 1.62
CA GLN A 159 30.14 -19.49 0.65
C GLN A 159 29.97 -18.00 0.56
N ASP A 160 29.97 -17.41 -0.62
CA ASP A 160 29.73 -16.00 -0.87
C ASP A 160 28.27 -15.77 -1.32
N GLU A 161 27.35 -16.08 -0.41
CA GLU A 161 25.93 -15.81 -0.64
C GLU A 161 25.53 -14.50 0.02
N LYS A 162 24.65 -13.75 -0.63
CA LYS A 162 24.19 -12.45 -0.15
C LYS A 162 22.79 -12.15 -0.63
N ILE A 163 21.97 -11.64 0.28
CA ILE A 163 20.68 -11.04 -0.03
C ILE A 163 20.69 -9.59 0.44
N LYS A 164 20.27 -8.68 -0.40
CA LYS A 164 20.08 -7.27 -0.06
C LYS A 164 18.77 -6.78 -0.64
N ASN A 165 17.87 -6.34 0.21
CA ASN A 165 16.61 -5.70 -0.18
C ASN A 165 16.66 -4.25 0.25
N GLU A 166 16.48 -3.35 -0.69
CA GLU A 166 16.45 -1.91 -0.47
C GLU A 166 15.16 -1.33 -1.03
N ASN A 167 14.49 -0.52 -0.22
CA ASN A 167 13.28 0.20 -0.63
C ASN A 167 13.35 1.61 -0.10
N MET A 168 13.51 2.58 -0.98
CA MET A 168 13.47 3.99 -0.64
C MET A 168 12.42 4.70 -1.48
N GLY A 169 11.80 5.73 -0.91
CA GLY A 169 10.77 6.45 -1.65
C GLY A 169 10.31 7.73 -0.99
N VAL A 170 9.49 8.43 -1.76
CA VAL A 170 8.84 9.67 -1.34
C VAL A 170 7.34 9.49 -1.50
N ARG A 171 6.59 9.85 -0.46
CA ARG A 171 5.14 9.86 -0.45
C ARG A 171 4.64 11.26 -0.17
N PHE A 172 3.86 11.78 -1.08
CA PHE A 172 3.13 13.04 -0.93
C PHE A 172 1.65 12.74 -0.75
N ASN A 173 1.01 13.34 0.24
CA ASN A 173 -0.42 13.26 0.47
C ASN A 173 -0.96 14.67 0.67
N LEU A 174 -2.09 14.94 0.04
CA LEU A 174 -2.88 16.15 0.22
C LEU A 174 -4.33 15.73 0.43
N GLU A 175 -4.91 16.18 1.53
CA GLU A 175 -6.32 15.89 1.85
C GLU A 175 -6.99 17.08 2.54
N GLY A 176 -8.28 17.18 2.36
CA GLY A 176 -9.05 18.17 3.06
C GLY A 176 -10.54 18.08 2.79
N ASN A 177 -11.24 19.00 3.42
CA ASN A 177 -12.69 19.10 3.32
C ASN A 177 -13.10 20.57 3.30
N TRP A 178 -13.91 20.94 2.35
CA TRP A 178 -14.49 22.26 2.21
C TRP A 178 -15.97 22.24 2.61
N ARG A 179 -16.32 22.87 3.72
CA ARG A 179 -17.71 23.04 4.15
C ARG A 179 -18.36 24.15 3.36
N LEU A 180 -19.23 23.81 2.45
CA LEU A 180 -19.94 24.77 1.59
C LEU A 180 -21.27 25.22 2.18
N ASN A 181 -21.97 24.31 2.87
CA ASN A 181 -23.30 24.52 3.48
C ASN A 181 -24.30 25.14 2.51
N THR A 182 -24.25 24.71 1.24
CA THR A 182 -25.23 25.12 0.24
C THR A 182 -26.46 24.20 0.27
N SER A 183 -27.56 24.62 -0.40
CA SER A 183 -28.74 23.77 -0.54
C SER A 183 -28.45 22.42 -1.21
N TRP A 184 -27.46 22.36 -2.10
CA TRP A 184 -27.10 21.16 -2.87
C TRP A 184 -26.00 20.30 -2.24
N ILE A 185 -25.00 20.93 -1.64
CA ILE A 185 -23.81 20.27 -1.11
C ILE A 185 -23.52 20.83 0.28
N SER A 186 -23.36 19.95 1.26
CA SER A 186 -22.92 20.32 2.61
C SER A 186 -21.40 20.46 2.67
N SER A 187 -20.66 19.53 2.04
CA SER A 187 -19.20 19.59 1.98
C SER A 187 -18.64 18.91 0.74
N LEU A 188 -17.46 19.36 0.33
CA LEU A 188 -16.64 18.78 -0.72
C LEU A 188 -15.32 18.30 -0.12
N GLY A 189 -15.11 16.97 -0.11
CA GLY A 189 -13.86 16.36 0.29
C GLY A 189 -12.95 16.15 -0.90
N TYR A 190 -11.65 16.30 -0.69
CA TYR A 190 -10.64 16.01 -1.70
C TYR A 190 -9.47 15.25 -1.09
N SER A 191 -8.88 14.38 -1.89
CA SER A 191 -7.69 13.62 -1.52
C SER A 191 -6.83 13.39 -2.76
N PHE A 192 -5.53 13.62 -2.61
CA PHE A 192 -4.55 13.38 -3.66
C PHE A 192 -3.30 12.75 -3.05
N MET A 193 -2.77 11.72 -3.66
CA MET A 193 -1.57 11.03 -3.21
C MET A 193 -0.67 10.72 -4.40
N VAL A 194 0.63 10.92 -4.20
CA VAL A 194 1.67 10.41 -5.08
C VAL A 194 2.67 9.63 -4.24
N ASN A 195 2.94 8.40 -4.64
CA ASN A 195 3.97 7.58 -4.03
C ASN A 195 4.92 7.10 -5.11
N TYR A 196 6.16 7.51 -5.02
CA TYR A 196 7.24 7.03 -5.88
C TYR A 196 8.26 6.31 -5.01
N SER A 197 8.70 5.14 -5.44
CA SER A 197 9.75 4.42 -4.75
C SER A 197 10.75 3.79 -5.73
N HIS A 198 11.95 3.57 -5.23
CA HIS A 198 12.96 2.72 -5.85
C HIS A 198 13.16 1.51 -4.96
N GLN A 199 12.91 0.36 -5.51
CA GLN A 199 12.96 -0.93 -4.84
C GLN A 199 13.98 -1.79 -5.56
N GLN A 200 14.98 -2.25 -4.84
CA GLN A 200 16.01 -3.14 -5.36
C GLN A 200 16.10 -4.39 -4.50
N ASP A 201 15.99 -5.52 -5.14
CA ASP A 201 16.15 -6.82 -4.53
C ASP A 201 17.32 -7.53 -5.23
N TYR A 202 18.43 -7.70 -4.50
CA TYR A 202 19.64 -8.34 -4.98
C TYR A 202 19.87 -9.64 -4.23
N ARG A 203 20.22 -10.68 -4.99
CA ARG A 203 20.56 -11.99 -4.48
C ARG A 203 21.76 -12.55 -5.22
N ARG A 204 22.76 -12.98 -4.46
CA ARG A 204 23.88 -13.82 -4.91
C ARG A 204 23.76 -15.18 -4.27
N GLU A 205 23.75 -16.22 -5.06
CA GLU A 205 23.51 -17.59 -4.61
C GLU A 205 24.39 -18.56 -5.37
N GLN A 206 24.90 -19.56 -4.67
CA GLN A 206 25.60 -20.66 -5.30
C GLN A 206 24.59 -21.67 -5.86
N ILE A 207 24.63 -21.90 -7.16
CA ILE A 207 23.83 -22.91 -7.85
C ILE A 207 24.70 -24.17 -8.01
N ILE A 208 24.20 -25.30 -7.53
CA ILE A 208 24.82 -26.61 -7.65
C ILE A 208 23.87 -27.50 -8.46
N LEU A 209 24.36 -27.96 -9.62
CA LEU A 209 23.59 -28.83 -10.50
C LEU A 209 23.74 -30.28 -10.05
N GLN A 210 22.61 -30.92 -9.78
CA GLN A 210 22.58 -32.32 -9.33
C GLN A 210 22.67 -33.35 -10.49
N SER A 211 22.32 -32.94 -11.70
CA SER A 211 22.17 -33.80 -12.86
C SER A 211 23.07 -33.35 -14.03
N GLY A 212 24.34 -33.65 -13.97
CA GLY A 212 25.20 -33.59 -15.14
C GLY A 212 25.23 -32.25 -15.89
N ILE A 213 25.49 -32.33 -17.19
CA ILE A 213 25.61 -31.15 -18.08
C ILE A 213 24.21 -30.65 -18.44
N THR A 214 23.89 -29.43 -18.03
CA THR A 214 22.58 -28.77 -18.32
C THR A 214 22.78 -27.65 -19.31
N PRO A 215 22.04 -27.64 -20.45
CA PRO A 215 22.08 -26.53 -21.40
C PRO A 215 21.29 -25.33 -20.89
N VAL A 216 21.73 -24.14 -21.25
CA VAL A 216 20.99 -22.90 -20.97
C VAL A 216 19.91 -22.72 -22.04
N ALA A 217 18.68 -22.50 -21.63
CA ALA A 217 17.61 -22.15 -22.58
C ALA A 217 17.84 -20.72 -23.15
N ASN A 218 18.00 -20.63 -24.48
CA ASN A 218 18.31 -19.36 -25.17
C ASN A 218 17.22 -18.92 -26.17
N SER A 219 16.09 -19.63 -26.22
CA SER A 219 14.94 -19.27 -27.07
C SER A 219 13.61 -19.59 -26.39
N TYR A 220 12.55 -18.84 -26.76
CA TYR A 220 11.14 -19.11 -26.38
C TYR A 220 10.40 -19.93 -27.44
N VAL A 221 10.96 -20.06 -28.64
CA VAL A 221 10.35 -20.77 -29.75
C VAL A 221 10.95 -22.16 -29.82
N SER A 222 10.13 -23.16 -30.03
CA SER A 222 10.59 -24.53 -30.27
C SER A 222 11.49 -24.60 -31.50
N GLY A 223 12.63 -25.28 -31.41
CA GLY A 223 13.60 -25.39 -32.49
C GLY A 223 14.94 -25.85 -31.98
N GLU A 224 15.89 -25.98 -32.91
CA GLU A 224 17.28 -26.28 -32.61
C GLU A 224 18.08 -24.98 -32.49
N TYR A 225 18.77 -24.79 -31.38
CA TYR A 225 19.55 -23.59 -31.08
C TYR A 225 20.92 -23.93 -30.54
N GLN A 226 21.88 -23.10 -30.92
CA GLN A 226 23.20 -23.16 -30.30
C GLN A 226 23.09 -22.69 -28.84
N THR A 227 23.59 -23.44 -27.90
CA THR A 227 23.50 -23.14 -26.45
C THR A 227 24.84 -23.34 -25.75
N TYR A 228 24.89 -22.85 -24.51
CA TYR A 228 25.99 -23.05 -23.59
C TYR A 228 25.62 -24.12 -22.57
N PHE A 229 26.61 -24.85 -22.09
CA PHE A 229 26.45 -25.78 -20.98
C PHE A 229 26.93 -25.13 -19.70
N LEU A 230 26.14 -25.28 -18.65
CA LEU A 230 26.44 -24.74 -17.33
C LEU A 230 27.54 -25.58 -16.65
N SER A 231 28.38 -24.94 -15.85
CA SER A 231 29.27 -25.62 -14.91
C SER A 231 28.44 -26.34 -13.84
N SER A 232 28.97 -27.43 -13.27
CA SER A 232 28.31 -28.16 -12.18
C SER A 232 28.06 -27.30 -10.94
N SER A 233 28.81 -26.21 -10.76
CA SER A 233 28.59 -25.20 -9.73
C SER A 233 29.04 -23.84 -10.22
N TYR A 234 28.21 -22.81 -9.94
CA TYR A 234 28.50 -21.40 -10.25
C TYR A 234 27.76 -20.49 -9.31
N TYR A 235 28.18 -19.22 -9.22
CA TYR A 235 27.43 -18.17 -8.55
C TYR A 235 26.53 -17.44 -9.55
N SER A 236 25.27 -17.28 -9.19
CA SER A 236 24.32 -16.45 -9.93
C SER A 236 24.05 -15.16 -9.16
N ASP A 237 24.18 -14.03 -9.86
CA ASP A 237 23.77 -12.72 -9.39
C ASP A 237 22.42 -12.35 -10.01
N TYR A 238 21.42 -12.20 -9.18
CA TYR A 238 20.06 -11.87 -9.58
C TYR A 238 19.61 -10.56 -8.95
N THR A 239 19.15 -9.65 -9.76
CA THR A 239 18.62 -8.34 -9.29
C THR A 239 17.22 -8.11 -9.84
N VAL A 240 16.31 -7.66 -8.98
CA VAL A 240 15.03 -7.10 -9.40
C VAL A 240 15.01 -5.63 -9.04
N ASP A 241 14.96 -4.77 -10.06
CA ASP A 241 14.87 -3.32 -9.91
C ASP A 241 13.46 -2.86 -10.25
N GLY A 242 12.79 -2.23 -9.29
CA GLY A 242 11.46 -1.68 -9.42
C GLY A 242 11.45 -0.18 -9.11
N LYS A 243 10.75 0.60 -9.97
CA LYS A 243 10.50 2.04 -9.78
C LYS A 243 9.00 2.30 -9.91
N PRO A 244 8.18 1.78 -8.95
CA PRO A 244 6.75 2.00 -8.96
C PRO A 244 6.40 3.45 -8.69
N LEU A 245 5.46 3.97 -9.47
CA LEU A 245 4.79 5.24 -9.27
C LEU A 245 3.30 4.97 -9.16
N ASP A 246 2.74 5.34 -8.01
CA ASP A 246 1.32 5.27 -7.73
C ASP A 246 0.76 6.68 -7.54
N VAL A 247 -0.25 7.02 -8.30
CA VAL A 247 -1.00 8.29 -8.17
C VAL A 247 -2.45 7.96 -7.85
N PHE A 248 -3.00 8.68 -6.90
CA PHE A 248 -4.38 8.55 -6.47
C PHE A 248 -5.00 9.95 -6.36
N GLY A 249 -6.18 10.12 -6.89
CA GLY A 249 -6.99 11.33 -6.77
C GLY A 249 -8.44 10.99 -6.49
N GLN A 250 -9.07 11.66 -5.53
CA GLN A 250 -10.48 11.49 -5.21
C GLN A 250 -11.13 12.83 -4.89
N LEU A 251 -12.31 13.03 -5.43
CA LEU A 251 -13.24 14.12 -5.05
C LEU A 251 -14.54 13.50 -4.61
N LYS A 252 -15.10 13.99 -3.50
CA LYS A 252 -16.37 13.53 -2.96
C LYS A 252 -17.21 14.68 -2.45
N ALA A 253 -18.48 14.67 -2.81
CA ALA A 253 -19.48 15.59 -2.32
C ALA A 253 -20.37 14.88 -1.29
N ASN A 254 -20.66 15.54 -0.19
CA ASN A 254 -21.55 15.03 0.84
C ASN A 254 -22.72 16.01 1.01
N LYS A 255 -23.92 15.48 1.11
CA LYS A 255 -25.13 16.22 1.48
C LYS A 255 -25.76 15.60 2.71
N LEU A 256 -25.85 16.37 3.77
CA LEU A 256 -26.57 16.01 4.99
C LEU A 256 -28.02 16.49 4.88
N PHE A 257 -28.96 15.58 5.08
CA PHE A 257 -30.37 15.84 5.29
C PHE A 257 -30.71 15.53 6.75
N GLN A 258 -31.17 16.50 7.47
CA GLN A 258 -31.62 16.36 8.85
C GLN A 258 -33.11 16.46 8.90
N PHE A 259 -33.79 15.41 9.32
CA PHE A 259 -35.25 15.35 9.42
C PHE A 259 -35.74 15.64 10.85
N SER A 260 -34.95 15.25 11.85
CA SER A 260 -35.14 15.57 13.27
C SER A 260 -33.79 15.60 13.99
N SER A 261 -33.75 15.81 15.31
CA SER A 261 -32.50 15.76 16.10
C SER A 261 -31.77 14.44 15.97
N ASP A 262 -32.48 13.32 15.84
CA ASP A 262 -31.94 11.97 15.88
C ASP A 262 -32.12 11.23 14.57
N CYS A 263 -32.77 11.84 13.56
CA CYS A 263 -33.00 11.27 12.25
C CYS A 263 -32.27 12.09 11.19
N PHE A 264 -31.23 11.50 10.61
CA PHE A 264 -30.47 12.14 9.53
C PHE A 264 -30.04 11.14 8.47
N MET A 265 -29.82 11.65 7.29
CA MET A 265 -29.38 10.92 6.11
C MET A 265 -28.21 11.65 5.48
N THR A 266 -27.17 10.93 5.10
CA THR A 266 -25.98 11.48 4.45
C THR A 266 -25.80 10.84 3.10
N LEU A 267 -26.09 11.57 2.05
CA LEU A 267 -25.79 11.18 0.68
C LEU A 267 -24.36 11.58 0.34
N LYS A 268 -23.56 10.62 -0.13
CA LYS A 268 -22.18 10.79 -0.57
C LYS A 268 -22.08 10.38 -2.02
N ALA A 269 -21.44 11.18 -2.87
CA ALA A 269 -21.11 10.82 -4.24
C ALA A 269 -19.68 11.25 -4.54
N GLY A 270 -18.97 10.49 -5.35
CA GLY A 270 -17.58 10.83 -5.65
C GLY A 270 -17.04 10.17 -6.90
N ILE A 271 -15.87 10.69 -7.28
CA ILE A 271 -15.04 10.21 -8.38
C ILE A 271 -13.64 9.93 -7.86
N GLU A 272 -13.05 8.85 -8.32
CA GLU A 272 -11.71 8.41 -7.95
C GLU A 272 -10.94 8.02 -9.21
N TRP A 273 -9.69 8.47 -9.27
CA TRP A 273 -8.75 8.09 -10.31
C TRP A 273 -7.50 7.50 -9.69
N LYS A 274 -7.05 6.36 -10.24
CA LYS A 274 -5.80 5.70 -9.87
C LYS A 274 -4.94 5.48 -11.11
N TYR A 275 -3.66 5.78 -10.97
CA TYR A 275 -2.64 5.50 -11.97
C TYR A 275 -1.50 4.71 -11.33
N ASN A 276 -1.15 3.58 -11.93
CA ASN A 276 -0.08 2.72 -11.44
C ASN A 276 0.84 2.34 -12.61
N VAL A 277 2.13 2.54 -12.41
CA VAL A 277 3.16 2.16 -13.38
C VAL A 277 4.44 1.75 -12.66
N ASN A 278 5.22 0.86 -13.27
CA ASN A 278 6.57 0.55 -12.83
C ASN A 278 7.56 0.86 -13.97
N ARG A 279 8.56 1.67 -13.68
CA ARG A 279 9.60 2.11 -14.64
C ARG A 279 10.97 1.52 -14.32
N GLY A 280 11.04 0.48 -13.49
CA GLY A 280 12.27 -0.23 -13.14
C GLY A 280 12.85 -1.04 -14.28
N ASP A 281 14.12 -1.37 -14.14
CA ASP A 281 14.83 -2.23 -15.10
C ASP A 281 14.36 -3.70 -15.00
N GLY A 282 13.62 -4.03 -13.93
CA GLY A 282 12.99 -5.32 -13.76
C GLY A 282 13.94 -6.42 -13.33
N MET A 283 13.75 -7.62 -13.87
CA MET A 283 14.56 -8.80 -13.56
C MET A 283 15.82 -8.80 -14.42
N MET A 284 16.97 -8.79 -13.76
CA MET A 284 18.29 -8.74 -14.40
C MET A 284 19.20 -9.83 -13.83
N PHE A 285 19.83 -10.57 -14.71
CA PHE A 285 20.88 -11.55 -14.40
C PHE A 285 21.63 -11.90 -15.68
N ASP A 286 22.80 -12.51 -15.56
CA ASP A 286 23.52 -13.05 -16.72
C ASP A 286 22.78 -14.30 -17.24
N PRO A 287 22.26 -14.29 -18.48
CA PRO A 287 21.60 -15.47 -19.05
C PRO A 287 22.49 -16.72 -19.12
N LYS A 288 23.81 -16.56 -19.06
CA LYS A 288 24.77 -17.68 -19.02
C LYS A 288 24.93 -18.27 -17.60
N LEU A 289 24.47 -17.55 -16.57
CA LEU A 289 24.55 -17.94 -15.16
C LEU A 289 23.17 -17.77 -14.49
N PRO A 290 22.14 -18.47 -14.98
CA PRO A 290 20.77 -18.25 -14.53
C PRO A 290 20.60 -18.62 -13.05
N PRO A 291 19.72 -17.90 -12.32
CA PRO A 291 19.48 -18.13 -10.90
C PRO A 291 18.68 -19.41 -10.61
N VAL A 292 18.10 -20.00 -11.63
CA VAL A 292 17.39 -21.29 -11.55
C VAL A 292 17.64 -22.10 -12.80
N VAL A 293 17.87 -23.36 -12.62
CA VAL A 293 18.06 -24.35 -13.69
C VAL A 293 17.02 -25.44 -13.50
N ASN A 294 15.88 -25.27 -14.16
CA ASN A 294 14.85 -26.30 -14.26
C ASN A 294 14.31 -26.31 -15.69
N ASP A 295 14.15 -27.48 -16.24
CA ASP A 295 13.66 -27.69 -17.61
C ASP A 295 12.29 -27.10 -17.89
N ILE A 296 11.52 -26.79 -16.84
CA ILE A 296 10.13 -26.32 -16.93
C ILE A 296 10.01 -24.81 -16.71
N GLN A 297 11.04 -24.14 -16.17
CA GLN A 297 10.95 -22.72 -15.78
C GLN A 297 12.23 -21.96 -16.08
N SER A 298 12.54 -21.79 -17.34
CA SER A 298 13.61 -20.88 -17.75
C SER A 298 13.16 -19.44 -17.52
N ILE A 299 13.66 -18.84 -16.44
CA ILE A 299 13.49 -17.43 -16.17
C ILE A 299 14.40 -16.64 -17.11
N ARG A 300 13.89 -15.52 -17.62
CA ARG A 300 14.66 -14.61 -18.47
C ARG A 300 14.67 -13.20 -17.89
N PRO A 301 15.70 -12.41 -18.19
CA PRO A 301 15.69 -11.00 -17.89
C PRO A 301 14.44 -10.32 -18.49
N ARG A 302 13.77 -9.50 -17.68
CA ARG A 302 12.55 -8.80 -18.10
C ARG A 302 12.51 -7.39 -17.56
N SER A 303 12.43 -6.40 -18.44
CA SER A 303 12.27 -5.01 -18.05
C SER A 303 10.82 -4.68 -17.70
N PHE A 304 10.60 -3.98 -16.57
CA PHE A 304 9.29 -3.47 -16.21
C PHE A 304 8.89 -2.24 -17.03
N LYS A 305 9.84 -1.59 -17.71
CA LYS A 305 9.58 -0.45 -18.60
C LYS A 305 8.67 -0.81 -19.77
N SER A 306 8.69 -2.08 -20.19
CA SER A 306 7.84 -2.59 -21.27
C SER A 306 6.39 -2.85 -20.83
N VAL A 307 6.10 -2.81 -19.54
CA VAL A 307 4.77 -3.07 -19.00
C VAL A 307 3.96 -1.75 -19.00
N PRO A 308 2.82 -1.71 -19.69
CA PRO A 308 1.98 -0.52 -19.75
C PRO A 308 1.45 -0.11 -18.37
N ALA A 309 1.19 1.19 -18.21
CA ALA A 309 0.53 1.71 -17.02
C ALA A 309 -0.93 1.26 -16.96
N ILE A 310 -1.45 1.15 -15.74
CA ILE A 310 -2.87 0.93 -15.49
C ILE A 310 -3.52 2.22 -14.99
N ASN A 311 -4.64 2.58 -15.63
CA ASN A 311 -5.55 3.60 -15.16
C ASN A 311 -6.83 2.97 -14.67
N THR A 312 -7.33 3.41 -13.52
CA THR A 312 -8.64 3.03 -13.00
C THR A 312 -9.43 4.29 -12.70
N LEU A 313 -10.59 4.43 -13.32
CA LEU A 313 -11.54 5.49 -13.01
C LEU A 313 -12.76 4.88 -12.33
N SER A 314 -13.18 5.46 -11.21
CA SER A 314 -14.31 4.94 -10.45
C SER A 314 -15.27 6.07 -10.08
N PHE A 315 -16.56 5.74 -10.08
CA PHE A 315 -17.63 6.58 -9.55
C PHE A 315 -18.31 5.81 -8.42
N PHE A 316 -18.72 6.50 -7.39
CA PHE A 316 -19.46 5.89 -6.30
C PHE A 316 -20.56 6.82 -5.79
N ILE A 317 -21.64 6.21 -5.33
CA ILE A 317 -22.71 6.87 -4.62
C ILE A 317 -23.13 5.99 -3.44
N GLU A 318 -23.30 6.60 -2.28
CA GLU A 318 -23.66 5.95 -1.03
C GLU A 318 -24.61 6.80 -0.23
N ASP A 319 -25.59 6.18 0.35
CA ASP A 319 -26.46 6.78 1.35
C ASP A 319 -26.25 6.10 2.70
N LYS A 320 -26.18 6.90 3.77
CA LYS A 320 -26.17 6.43 5.15
C LYS A 320 -27.27 7.13 5.92
N ALA A 321 -28.30 6.38 6.29
CA ALA A 321 -29.43 6.84 7.08
C ALA A 321 -29.31 6.36 8.52
N GLN A 322 -29.54 7.27 9.47
CA GLN A 322 -29.69 6.95 10.89
C GLN A 322 -31.11 7.22 11.31
N LEU A 323 -31.77 6.18 11.80
CA LEU A 323 -33.19 6.17 12.13
C LEU A 323 -33.36 5.85 13.62
N PRO A 324 -33.99 6.71 14.41
CA PRO A 324 -34.32 6.41 15.80
C PRO A 324 -35.48 5.41 15.85
N ILE A 325 -35.32 4.33 16.62
CA ILE A 325 -36.38 3.34 16.89
C ILE A 325 -36.59 3.29 18.40
N ARG A 326 -37.56 4.06 18.90
CA ARG A 326 -37.82 4.24 20.35
C ARG A 326 -36.55 4.75 21.07
N LYS A 327 -35.91 3.90 21.89
CA LYS A 327 -34.66 4.19 22.61
C LYS A 327 -33.40 3.66 21.93
N THR A 328 -33.53 3.12 20.75
CA THR A 328 -32.46 2.47 20.01
C THR A 328 -32.23 3.18 18.67
N THR A 329 -31.17 2.87 17.97
CA THR A 329 -30.82 3.48 16.70
C THR A 329 -30.55 2.39 15.65
N LEU A 330 -31.22 2.55 14.50
CA LEU A 330 -30.93 1.74 13.30
C LEU A 330 -30.13 2.60 12.32
N THR A 331 -28.92 2.15 11.97
CA THR A 331 -28.12 2.74 10.91
C THR A 331 -28.17 1.82 9.69
N LEU A 332 -28.59 2.38 8.55
CA LEU A 332 -28.58 1.72 7.24
C LEU A 332 -27.59 2.43 6.34
N GLN A 333 -26.75 1.69 5.67
CA GLN A 333 -25.80 2.23 4.71
C GLN A 333 -25.88 1.40 3.43
N GLY A 334 -26.15 2.03 2.30
CA GLY A 334 -26.24 1.36 1.00
C GLY A 334 -25.62 2.18 -0.09
N GLY A 335 -24.97 1.53 -1.05
CA GLY A 335 -24.34 2.24 -2.15
C GLY A 335 -23.87 1.33 -3.27
N VAL A 336 -23.42 1.96 -4.34
CA VAL A 336 -22.83 1.29 -5.50
C VAL A 336 -21.55 2.00 -5.94
N ARG A 337 -20.55 1.22 -6.27
CA ARG A 337 -19.31 1.68 -6.92
C ARG A 337 -19.23 1.08 -8.32
N LEU A 338 -18.90 1.93 -9.27
CA LEU A 338 -18.63 1.57 -10.66
C LEU A 338 -17.17 1.87 -10.94
N SER A 339 -16.40 0.87 -11.36
CA SER A 339 -14.97 1.04 -11.63
C SER A 339 -14.66 0.53 -13.03
N ASN A 340 -13.92 1.30 -13.82
CA ASN A 340 -13.40 0.89 -15.11
C ASN A 340 -11.88 0.86 -15.06
N LEU A 341 -11.31 -0.30 -15.35
CA LEU A 341 -9.89 -0.53 -15.48
C LEU A 341 -9.52 -0.46 -16.96
N PHE A 342 -8.77 0.59 -17.34
CA PHE A 342 -8.29 0.77 -18.70
C PHE A 342 -7.00 -0.03 -18.92
N ILE A 343 -7.05 -0.99 -19.83
CA ILE A 343 -5.96 -1.89 -20.18
C ILE A 343 -5.41 -1.51 -21.54
N ASP A 344 -4.10 -1.52 -21.70
CA ASP A 344 -3.47 -1.28 -22.99
C ASP A 344 -3.89 -2.37 -23.99
N LYS A 345 -4.39 -1.92 -25.14
CA LYS A 345 -4.93 -2.80 -26.19
C LYS A 345 -3.87 -3.67 -26.88
N SER A 346 -2.59 -3.31 -26.73
CA SER A 346 -1.48 -4.11 -27.27
C SER A 346 -1.42 -5.53 -26.70
N ALA A 347 -2.02 -5.75 -25.50
CA ALA A 347 -2.14 -7.06 -24.88
C ALA A 347 -3.28 -7.93 -25.44
N GLY A 348 -4.07 -7.42 -26.42
CA GLY A 348 -5.25 -8.13 -26.94
C GLY A 348 -6.40 -8.27 -25.94
N ARG A 349 -6.38 -7.51 -24.85
CA ARG A 349 -7.37 -7.54 -23.78
C ARG A 349 -8.31 -6.34 -23.84
N LYS A 350 -9.49 -6.50 -23.25
CA LYS A 350 -10.50 -5.45 -23.15
C LYS A 350 -10.43 -4.79 -21.78
N ASP A 351 -10.87 -3.53 -21.71
CA ASP A 351 -11.11 -2.85 -20.45
C ASP A 351 -12.03 -3.67 -19.55
N MET A 352 -11.82 -3.57 -18.24
CA MET A 352 -12.60 -4.32 -17.25
C MET A 352 -13.51 -3.37 -16.48
N PHE A 353 -14.81 -3.55 -16.65
CA PHE A 353 -15.81 -2.81 -15.93
C PHE A 353 -16.32 -3.64 -14.74
N MET A 354 -16.36 -3.03 -13.56
CA MET A 354 -16.76 -3.68 -12.30
C MET A 354 -17.87 -2.89 -11.63
N VAL A 355 -18.88 -3.61 -11.14
CA VAL A 355 -20.02 -3.05 -10.38
C VAL A 355 -20.01 -3.66 -8.98
N GLU A 356 -19.95 -2.81 -7.97
CA GLU A 356 -19.76 -3.23 -6.58
C GLU A 356 -20.88 -2.64 -5.69
N PRO A 357 -22.09 -3.25 -5.67
CA PRO A 357 -23.13 -2.88 -4.72
C PRO A 357 -22.78 -3.37 -3.31
N ARG A 358 -23.08 -2.56 -2.29
CA ARG A 358 -22.86 -2.88 -0.87
C ARG A 358 -23.99 -2.33 -0.03
N ILE A 359 -24.39 -3.09 0.97
CA ILE A 359 -25.37 -2.71 1.98
C ILE A 359 -24.91 -3.16 3.35
N ASN A 360 -25.01 -2.28 4.34
CA ASN A 360 -24.70 -2.54 5.73
C ASN A 360 -25.86 -2.09 6.61
N MET A 361 -26.05 -2.80 7.70
CA MET A 361 -27.03 -2.47 8.72
C MET A 361 -26.37 -2.62 10.10
N GLU A 362 -26.60 -1.64 10.95
CA GLU A 362 -26.20 -1.68 12.36
C GLU A 362 -27.43 -1.31 13.21
N TYR A 363 -27.80 -2.21 14.09
CA TYR A 363 -28.88 -1.98 15.04
C TYR A 363 -28.32 -1.93 16.46
N ASN A 364 -28.32 -0.74 17.04
CA ASN A 364 -27.89 -0.52 18.42
C ASN A 364 -29.06 -0.84 19.35
N ILE A 365 -28.93 -1.91 20.11
CA ILE A 365 -29.95 -2.41 21.04
C ILE A 365 -29.89 -1.65 22.37
N LEU A 366 -28.68 -1.38 22.84
CA LEU A 366 -28.41 -0.64 24.08
C LEU A 366 -27.47 0.53 23.78
N ASN A 367 -27.89 1.71 24.18
CA ASN A 367 -27.10 2.95 24.11
C ASN A 367 -26.90 3.46 25.53
N GLY A 368 -25.79 3.17 26.16
CA GLY A 368 -25.24 3.90 27.32
C GLY A 368 -26.11 4.14 28.55
N ASP A 369 -27.28 3.54 28.68
CA ASP A 369 -28.25 3.85 29.71
C ASP A 369 -28.21 2.77 30.84
N ASN A 370 -27.38 3.03 31.86
CA ASN A 370 -27.47 2.42 33.19
C ASN A 370 -27.56 0.89 33.32
N ASN A 371 -27.12 0.11 32.32
CA ASN A 371 -26.98 -1.32 32.49
C ASN A 371 -25.62 -1.67 33.07
N LYS A 372 -25.62 -2.30 34.22
CA LYS A 372 -24.41 -2.67 34.99
C LYS A 372 -23.53 -3.73 34.33
N VAL A 373 -23.93 -4.27 33.18
CA VAL A 373 -23.23 -5.39 32.52
C VAL A 373 -22.74 -5.03 31.11
N PHE A 374 -23.50 -4.25 30.35
CA PHE A 374 -23.14 -3.82 29.00
C PHE A 374 -23.50 -2.33 28.83
N ASP A 375 -22.51 -1.51 28.44
CA ASP A 375 -22.75 -0.10 28.12
C ASP A 375 -23.35 0.05 26.71
N ASP A 376 -22.86 -0.72 25.73
CA ASP A 376 -23.34 -0.74 24.36
C ASP A 376 -23.50 -2.17 23.84
N LEU A 377 -24.58 -2.42 23.13
CA LEU A 377 -24.83 -3.67 22.41
C LEU A 377 -25.38 -3.39 21.04
N SER A 378 -24.67 -3.81 20.00
CA SER A 378 -25.11 -3.66 18.61
C SER A 378 -25.05 -4.96 17.83
N ILE A 379 -25.99 -5.12 16.88
CA ILE A 379 -25.97 -6.18 15.87
C ILE A 379 -25.60 -5.53 14.54
N VAL A 380 -24.55 -6.03 13.91
CA VAL A 380 -24.06 -5.55 12.63
C VAL A 380 -24.17 -6.67 11.59
N GLY A 381 -24.71 -6.33 10.43
CA GLY A 381 -24.80 -7.24 9.29
C GLY A 381 -24.64 -6.50 7.99
N GLY A 382 -24.22 -7.19 6.93
CA GLY A 382 -24.08 -6.57 5.62
C GLY A 382 -23.92 -7.59 4.51
N PHE A 383 -24.19 -7.14 3.29
CA PHE A 383 -24.00 -7.89 2.06
C PHE A 383 -23.39 -6.98 1.01
N GLY A 384 -22.46 -7.50 0.19
CA GLY A 384 -21.88 -6.70 -0.88
C GLY A 384 -20.98 -7.50 -1.80
N ILE A 385 -20.76 -6.91 -2.97
CA ILE A 385 -19.79 -7.38 -3.95
C ILE A 385 -18.58 -6.46 -3.87
N ALA A 386 -17.41 -7.06 -3.70
CA ALA A 386 -16.14 -6.37 -3.75
C ALA A 386 -15.29 -6.95 -4.89
N ALA A 387 -14.78 -6.10 -5.74
CA ALA A 387 -13.92 -6.48 -6.83
C ALA A 387 -12.46 -6.06 -6.55
N LYS A 388 -11.53 -6.94 -6.90
CA LYS A 388 -10.10 -6.65 -6.89
C LYS A 388 -9.57 -6.71 -8.31
N ALA A 389 -8.98 -5.61 -8.77
CA ALA A 389 -8.33 -5.58 -10.07
C ALA A 389 -7.18 -6.60 -10.12
N PRO A 390 -7.02 -7.33 -11.22
CA PRO A 390 -5.85 -8.19 -11.41
C PRO A 390 -4.59 -7.34 -11.42
N THR A 391 -3.49 -7.95 -11.01
CA THR A 391 -2.21 -7.23 -10.97
C THR A 391 -1.59 -7.14 -12.36
N LEU A 392 -0.67 -6.20 -12.53
CA LEU A 392 0.04 -5.98 -13.80
C LEU A 392 0.68 -7.26 -14.34
N LEU A 393 1.21 -8.14 -13.49
CA LEU A 393 1.84 -9.39 -13.90
C LEU A 393 0.85 -10.38 -14.52
N TYR A 394 -0.40 -10.42 -14.04
CA TYR A 394 -1.44 -11.25 -14.66
C TYR A 394 -2.00 -10.63 -15.94
N LEU A 395 -2.00 -9.30 -16.01
CA LEU A 395 -2.47 -8.60 -17.21
C LEU A 395 -1.45 -8.67 -18.33
N TYR A 396 -0.18 -8.63 -18.00
CA TYR A 396 0.94 -8.66 -18.94
C TYR A 396 1.94 -9.76 -18.56
N PRO A 397 1.58 -11.05 -18.76
CA PRO A 397 2.50 -12.15 -18.50
C PRO A 397 3.72 -12.08 -19.43
N ASP A 398 4.79 -12.76 -19.07
CA ASP A 398 5.90 -12.99 -19.99
C ASP A 398 5.41 -13.82 -21.18
N LYS A 399 5.82 -13.41 -22.39
CA LYS A 399 5.58 -14.17 -23.61
C LYS A 399 6.64 -15.22 -23.81
#